data_c034445da2413dd688cbbdbcfd5040b3
#
_entry.id   c034445da2413dd688cbbdbcfd5040b3
#
_cell.length_a   1.000
_cell.length_b   1.000
_cell.length_c   1.000
_cell.angle_alpha   90.00
_cell.angle_beta   90.00
_cell.angle_gamma   90.00
#
_symmetry.space_group_name_H-M   'P 1'
#
loop_
_entity.id
_entity.type
_entity.pdbx_description
1 polymer ?
#
loop_
_entity_poly.entity_id
_entity_poly.type
_entity_poly.pdbx_seq_one_letter_code
_entity_poly.pdbx_strand_id
1 'polypeptide(L)'
;MQISTILSILVLVSIEGRSIHGRGQGQTVRRTQPNIQLYSMETGRHLIISKRRISSTRKSNSKLAEIQFVSVSSSEFVIRGTQTGLYLSSGRSKTVGQRLKAVNDLEKATRFSEELIQENQFNKYRLGDNKDCHLAIRRNGKPKISCRDQGNFAFLPRRVHQRVQRGKSF
;
A
#
# COMPACT_ATOMS: atom_id res chain seq x y z
N MET A 1 -23.95 -24.60 55.33
CA MET A 1 -23.89 -23.66 54.19
C MET A 1 -22.82 -22.60 54.49
N GLN A 2 -21.63 -22.76 53.90
CA GLN A 2 -20.54 -21.78 54.07
C GLN A 2 -20.42 -21.02 52.77
N ILE A 3 -20.59 -19.70 52.85
CA ILE A 3 -20.43 -18.77 51.73
C ILE A 3 -18.97 -18.31 51.73
N SER A 4 -18.22 -18.76 50.75
CA SER A 4 -16.81 -18.37 50.56
C SER A 4 -16.75 -17.08 49.79
N THR A 5 -16.34 -16.00 50.46
CA THR A 5 -16.15 -14.66 49.86
C THR A 5 -14.76 -14.61 49.24
N ILE A 6 -14.68 -14.55 47.91
CA ILE A 6 -13.42 -14.35 47.20
C ILE A 6 -13.13 -12.84 47.16
N LEU A 7 -12.10 -12.43 47.85
CA LEU A 7 -11.58 -11.07 47.89
C LEU A 7 -10.66 -10.84 46.68
N SER A 8 -11.18 -10.11 45.65
CA SER A 8 -10.35 -9.70 44.53
C SER A 8 -9.46 -8.51 44.90
N ILE A 9 -8.16 -8.76 44.97
CA ILE A 9 -7.16 -7.72 45.16
C ILE A 9 -6.88 -7.03 43.83
N LEU A 10 -7.33 -5.79 43.70
CA LEU A 10 -7.05 -4.92 42.57
C LEU A 10 -5.68 -4.25 42.83
N VAL A 11 -4.65 -4.70 42.13
CA VAL A 11 -3.33 -4.05 42.16
C VAL A 11 -3.35 -2.86 41.21
N LEU A 12 -3.48 -1.66 41.76
CA LEU A 12 -3.29 -0.40 41.05
C LEU A 12 -1.78 -0.14 40.90
N VAL A 13 -1.24 -0.37 39.69
CA VAL A 13 0.10 0.08 39.34
C VAL A 13 0.02 1.54 38.91
N SER A 14 0.39 2.44 39.80
CA SER A 14 0.57 3.86 39.47
C SER A 14 1.86 4.02 38.67
N ILE A 15 1.75 4.30 37.36
CA ILE A 15 2.88 4.71 36.53
C ILE A 15 2.99 6.23 36.66
N GLU A 16 3.91 6.72 37.48
CA GLU A 16 4.30 8.12 37.51
C GLU A 16 4.99 8.49 36.19
N GLY A 17 4.24 9.18 35.34
CA GLY A 17 4.74 9.74 34.08
C GLY A 17 5.62 10.97 34.32
N ARG A 18 6.95 10.82 34.24
CA ARG A 18 7.86 11.97 34.10
C ARG A 18 7.59 12.66 32.76
N SER A 19 7.00 13.85 32.83
CA SER A 19 6.84 14.78 31.72
C SER A 19 8.23 15.29 31.30
N ILE A 20 8.76 14.71 30.20
CA ILE A 20 9.92 15.26 29.52
C ILE A 20 9.37 16.20 28.44
N HIS A 21 9.43 17.51 28.70
CA HIS A 21 9.19 18.55 27.68
C HIS A 21 10.36 18.55 26.69
N GLY A 22 10.36 17.60 25.76
CA GLY A 22 11.20 17.63 24.57
C GLY A 22 10.33 18.09 23.38
N ARG A 23 10.57 19.32 22.89
CA ARG A 23 10.12 19.73 21.56
C ARG A 23 10.85 18.88 20.53
N GLY A 24 10.44 17.65 20.35
CA GLY A 24 10.84 16.79 19.25
C GLY A 24 9.78 16.95 18.15
N GLN A 25 10.16 17.54 17.02
CA GLN A 25 9.41 17.38 15.78
C GLN A 25 9.21 15.89 15.56
N GLY A 26 7.97 15.42 15.71
CA GLY A 26 7.63 14.03 15.54
C GLY A 26 7.93 13.59 14.10
N GLN A 27 9.11 13.04 13.89
CA GLN A 27 9.39 12.25 12.71
C GLN A 27 8.46 11.04 12.77
N THR A 28 7.35 11.13 12.05
CA THR A 28 6.46 9.99 11.83
C THR A 28 7.30 8.89 11.16
N VAL A 29 7.63 7.85 11.91
CA VAL A 29 8.39 6.70 11.38
C VAL A 29 7.53 6.07 10.30
N ARG A 30 7.84 6.35 9.06
CA ARG A 30 7.14 5.80 7.89
C ARG A 30 7.45 4.31 7.82
N ARG A 31 6.47 3.48 8.12
CA ARG A 31 6.61 2.04 7.93
C ARG A 31 6.59 1.74 6.43
N THR A 32 7.66 1.12 5.95
CA THR A 32 7.74 0.62 4.58
C THR A 32 7.51 -0.89 4.61
N GLN A 33 6.53 -1.37 3.87
CA GLN A 33 6.32 -2.82 3.73
C GLN A 33 7.41 -3.43 2.83
N PRO A 34 7.70 -4.74 2.97
CA PRO A 34 8.64 -5.43 2.10
C PRO A 34 8.20 -5.33 0.63
N ASN A 35 9.13 -5.56 -0.29
CA ASN A 35 8.85 -5.53 -1.73
C ASN A 35 7.74 -6.50 -2.09
N ILE A 36 6.73 -5.99 -2.77
CA ILE A 36 5.59 -6.74 -3.27
C ILE A 36 5.36 -6.46 -4.74
N GLN A 37 4.49 -7.24 -5.36
CA GLN A 37 3.94 -6.99 -6.69
C GLN A 37 2.43 -6.91 -6.59
N LEU A 38 1.80 -5.92 -7.20
CA LEU A 38 0.35 -5.84 -7.33
C LEU A 38 -0.10 -6.56 -8.59
N TYR A 39 -0.65 -7.74 -8.40
CA TYR A 39 -1.20 -8.57 -9.46
C TYR A 39 -2.71 -8.30 -9.60
N SER A 40 -3.13 -7.83 -10.77
CA SER A 40 -4.54 -7.68 -11.10
C SER A 40 -5.12 -9.02 -11.53
N MET A 41 -6.09 -9.50 -10.79
CA MET A 41 -6.71 -10.81 -11.03
C MET A 41 -7.41 -10.87 -12.38
N GLU A 42 -8.13 -9.83 -12.75
CA GLU A 42 -8.92 -9.82 -13.98
C GLU A 42 -8.06 -9.76 -15.24
N THR A 43 -6.94 -9.05 -15.19
CA THR A 43 -6.09 -8.87 -16.39
C THR A 43 -4.88 -9.78 -16.44
N GLY A 44 -4.56 -10.48 -15.35
CA GLY A 44 -3.37 -11.31 -15.23
C GLY A 44 -2.07 -10.48 -15.34
N ARG A 45 -2.09 -9.22 -14.89
CA ARG A 45 -0.98 -8.29 -15.06
C ARG A 45 -0.52 -7.70 -13.74
N HIS A 46 0.76 -7.37 -13.65
CA HIS A 46 1.40 -6.68 -12.53
C HIS A 46 1.55 -5.19 -12.86
N LEU A 47 1.29 -4.31 -11.87
CA LEU A 47 1.55 -2.87 -11.99
C LEU A 47 3.04 -2.60 -12.15
N ILE A 48 3.40 -1.67 -13.04
CA ILE A 48 4.77 -1.19 -13.24
C ILE A 48 4.84 0.32 -13.01
N ILE A 49 5.82 0.74 -12.21
CA ILE A 49 6.20 2.14 -12.02
C ILE A 49 7.58 2.36 -12.64
N SER A 50 7.63 2.99 -13.81
CA SER A 50 8.88 3.31 -14.50
C SER A 50 9.07 4.82 -14.65
N LYS A 51 10.29 5.25 -14.94
CA LYS A 51 10.61 6.68 -15.14
C LYS A 51 9.80 7.35 -16.25
N ARG A 52 9.44 6.59 -17.27
CA ARG A 52 8.75 7.12 -18.44
C ARG A 52 7.22 7.06 -18.32
N ARG A 53 6.69 6.02 -17.66
CA ARG A 53 5.23 5.79 -17.61
C ARG A 53 4.83 4.79 -16.54
N ILE A 54 3.58 4.87 -16.14
CA ILE A 54 2.91 3.81 -15.40
C ILE A 54 2.29 2.85 -16.41
N SER A 55 2.56 1.57 -16.26
CA SER A 55 2.12 0.50 -17.19
C SER A 55 1.86 -0.81 -16.43
N SER A 56 1.65 -1.89 -17.15
CA SER A 56 1.56 -3.22 -16.56
C SER A 56 2.26 -4.28 -17.40
N THR A 57 2.59 -5.41 -16.79
CA THR A 57 3.22 -6.55 -17.45
C THR A 57 2.60 -7.87 -17.01
N ARG A 58 2.64 -8.88 -17.86
CA ARG A 58 2.33 -10.28 -17.51
C ARG A 58 3.53 -11.02 -16.91
N LYS A 59 4.75 -10.47 -17.04
CA LYS A 59 5.96 -11.09 -16.54
C LYS A 59 6.05 -10.92 -15.02
N SER A 60 5.98 -12.02 -14.28
CA SER A 60 6.08 -12.03 -12.81
C SER A 60 7.49 -11.77 -12.29
N ASN A 61 8.53 -11.95 -13.11
CA ASN A 61 9.93 -11.71 -12.75
C ASN A 61 10.43 -10.29 -13.08
N SER A 62 9.52 -9.39 -13.46
CA SER A 62 9.90 -8.01 -13.78
C SER A 62 10.25 -7.24 -12.52
N LYS A 63 11.51 -6.83 -12.37
CA LYS A 63 11.97 -5.96 -11.26
C LYS A 63 11.24 -4.62 -11.23
N LEU A 64 10.80 -4.10 -12.38
CA LEU A 64 10.02 -2.85 -12.45
C LEU A 64 8.59 -3.01 -11.89
N ALA A 65 8.11 -4.24 -11.68
CA ALA A 65 6.84 -4.52 -11.02
C ALA A 65 6.99 -4.63 -9.49
N GLU A 66 8.21 -4.58 -8.97
CA GLU A 66 8.44 -4.54 -7.52
C GLU A 66 8.11 -3.15 -6.99
N ILE A 67 7.21 -3.11 -6.03
CA ILE A 67 6.73 -1.89 -5.39
C ILE A 67 6.79 -2.01 -3.87
N GLN A 68 6.65 -0.89 -3.21
CA GLN A 68 6.52 -0.76 -1.75
C GLN A 68 5.32 0.10 -1.41
N PHE A 69 4.64 -0.25 -0.34
CA PHE A 69 3.69 0.65 0.33
C PHE A 69 4.43 1.46 1.38
N VAL A 70 4.34 2.78 1.26
CA VAL A 70 4.93 3.72 2.22
C VAL A 70 3.79 4.40 2.98
N SER A 71 3.64 4.07 4.26
CA SER A 71 2.58 4.64 5.11
C SER A 71 2.73 6.15 5.23
N VAL A 72 1.64 6.88 5.06
CA VAL A 72 1.56 8.33 5.24
C VAL A 72 0.65 8.72 6.42
N SER A 73 -0.27 7.82 6.79
CA SER A 73 -1.09 7.90 8.00
C SER A 73 -1.38 6.48 8.53
N SER A 74 -2.22 6.35 9.54
CA SER A 74 -2.65 5.05 10.09
C SER A 74 -3.42 4.17 9.09
N SER A 75 -4.14 4.80 8.16
CA SER A 75 -5.02 4.12 7.20
C SER A 75 -4.66 4.35 5.74
N GLU A 76 -3.67 5.23 5.46
CA GLU A 76 -3.30 5.60 4.10
C GLU A 76 -1.82 5.36 3.82
N PHE A 77 -1.54 5.03 2.58
CA PHE A 77 -0.20 4.83 2.06
C PHE A 77 -0.09 5.36 0.62
N VAL A 78 1.14 5.50 0.18
CA VAL A 78 1.47 5.75 -1.22
C VAL A 78 2.20 4.56 -1.81
N ILE A 79 2.11 4.38 -3.13
CA ILE A 79 2.73 3.27 -3.86
C ILE A 79 4.01 3.77 -4.50
N ARG A 80 5.15 3.16 -4.14
CA ARG A 80 6.49 3.50 -4.62
C ARG A 80 7.07 2.34 -5.43
N GLY A 81 7.62 2.63 -6.60
CA GLY A 81 8.41 1.66 -7.38
C GLY A 81 9.78 1.45 -6.74
N THR A 82 10.12 0.22 -6.38
CA THR A 82 11.37 -0.11 -5.70
C THR A 82 12.60 0.24 -6.54
N GLN A 83 12.56 -0.11 -7.83
CA GLN A 83 13.68 0.11 -8.75
C GLN A 83 13.85 1.57 -9.18
N THR A 84 12.78 2.35 -9.16
CA THR A 84 12.82 3.73 -9.67
C THR A 84 12.84 4.76 -8.56
N GLY A 85 12.40 4.40 -7.36
CA GLY A 85 12.19 5.32 -6.26
C GLY A 85 10.99 6.26 -6.45
N LEU A 86 10.28 6.18 -7.59
CA LEU A 86 9.19 7.07 -7.95
C LEU A 86 7.86 6.60 -7.36
N TYR A 87 6.98 7.56 -7.10
CA TYR A 87 5.65 7.32 -6.55
C TYR A 87 4.58 7.35 -7.64
N LEU A 88 3.51 6.58 -7.42
CA LEU A 88 2.32 6.61 -8.25
C LEU A 88 1.50 7.86 -7.97
N SER A 89 1.12 8.60 -9.03
CA SER A 89 0.29 9.79 -8.94
C SER A 89 -0.82 9.78 -9.99
N SER A 90 -2.03 10.16 -9.58
CA SER A 90 -3.16 10.43 -10.48
C SER A 90 -3.17 11.87 -10.99
N GLY A 91 -2.23 12.72 -10.53
CA GLY A 91 -2.25 14.15 -10.76
C GLY A 91 -3.33 14.88 -9.94
N ARG A 92 -3.48 16.17 -10.17
CA ARG A 92 -4.43 17.02 -9.40
C ARG A 92 -5.88 16.91 -9.86
N SER A 93 -6.13 16.40 -11.07
CA SER A 93 -7.48 16.32 -11.60
C SER A 93 -8.21 15.09 -11.08
N LYS A 94 -9.37 15.29 -10.48
CA LYS A 94 -10.26 14.23 -9.95
C LYS A 94 -11.13 13.60 -11.07
N THR A 95 -10.75 13.79 -12.33
CA THR A 95 -11.57 13.34 -13.48
C THR A 95 -11.42 11.84 -13.72
N VAL A 96 -12.53 11.18 -13.92
CA VAL A 96 -12.60 9.73 -14.24
C VAL A 96 -11.76 9.39 -15.48
N GLY A 97 -10.91 8.37 -15.35
CA GLY A 97 -10.10 7.89 -16.48
C GLY A 97 -8.75 8.56 -16.65
N GLN A 98 -8.32 9.36 -15.68
CA GLN A 98 -7.05 10.07 -15.74
C GLN A 98 -5.84 9.14 -15.84
N ARG A 99 -4.87 9.58 -16.64
CA ARG A 99 -3.60 8.86 -16.84
C ARG A 99 -2.72 8.98 -15.61
N LEU A 100 -2.32 7.83 -15.07
CA LEU A 100 -1.37 7.78 -13.97
C LEU A 100 0.02 8.24 -14.41
N LYS A 101 0.73 8.90 -13.51
CA LYS A 101 2.09 9.42 -13.70
C LYS A 101 3.02 8.90 -12.60
N ALA A 102 4.30 8.88 -12.89
CA ALA A 102 5.34 8.66 -11.90
C ALA A 102 5.89 10.03 -11.46
N VAL A 103 5.99 10.24 -10.15
CA VAL A 103 6.50 11.47 -9.55
C VAL A 103 7.60 11.15 -8.54
N ASN A 104 8.55 12.06 -8.35
CA ASN A 104 9.63 11.92 -7.37
C ASN A 104 9.25 12.51 -5.99
N ASP A 105 8.22 13.33 -5.97
CA ASP A 105 7.78 14.08 -4.80
C ASP A 105 6.64 13.31 -4.10
N LEU A 106 6.82 13.01 -2.81
CA LEU A 106 5.84 12.32 -1.99
C LEU A 106 4.53 13.12 -1.85
N GLU A 107 4.62 14.45 -1.77
CA GLU A 107 3.44 15.32 -1.61
C GLU A 107 2.56 15.34 -2.87
N LYS A 108 3.13 14.95 -4.02
CA LYS A 108 2.40 14.80 -5.29
C LYS A 108 1.93 13.36 -5.53
N ALA A 109 2.30 12.43 -4.65
CA ALA A 109 1.85 11.05 -4.74
C ALA A 109 0.37 10.92 -4.41
N THR A 110 -0.30 9.99 -5.07
CA THR A 110 -1.68 9.65 -4.73
C THR A 110 -1.70 8.78 -3.48
N ARG A 111 -2.51 9.18 -2.50
CA ARG A 111 -2.77 8.41 -1.28
C ARG A 111 -3.83 7.36 -1.58
N PHE A 112 -3.62 6.17 -1.04
CA PHE A 112 -4.53 5.05 -1.15
C PHE A 112 -4.83 4.48 0.22
N SER A 113 -6.04 3.93 0.37
CA SER A 113 -6.42 3.01 1.44
C SER A 113 -6.67 1.62 0.86
N GLU A 114 -6.41 0.59 1.66
CA GLU A 114 -6.64 -0.80 1.28
C GLU A 114 -7.97 -1.28 1.85
N GLU A 115 -8.74 -1.98 1.02
CA GLU A 115 -9.98 -2.63 1.40
C GLU A 115 -9.95 -4.08 0.96
N LEU A 116 -10.17 -4.99 1.90
CA LEU A 116 -10.28 -6.42 1.61
C LEU A 116 -11.66 -6.74 1.03
N ILE A 117 -11.68 -7.42 -0.11
CA ILE A 117 -12.90 -7.98 -0.70
C ILE A 117 -13.13 -9.33 -0.02
N GLN A 118 -14.13 -9.41 0.88
CA GLN A 118 -14.37 -10.59 1.72
C GLN A 118 -14.61 -11.89 0.94
N GLU A 119 -15.27 -11.79 -0.22
CA GLU A 119 -15.67 -12.96 -1.02
C GLU A 119 -14.50 -13.73 -1.62
N ASN A 120 -13.39 -13.08 -1.91
CA ASN A 120 -12.29 -13.69 -2.67
C ASN A 120 -10.88 -13.37 -2.14
N GLN A 121 -10.79 -12.71 -0.99
CA GLN A 121 -9.53 -12.32 -0.33
C GLN A 121 -8.60 -11.44 -1.18
N PHE A 122 -9.16 -10.72 -2.16
CA PHE A 122 -8.43 -9.72 -2.92
C PHE A 122 -8.59 -8.34 -2.32
N ASN A 123 -7.69 -7.44 -2.67
CA ASN A 123 -7.70 -6.08 -2.16
C ASN A 123 -8.12 -5.09 -3.24
N LYS A 124 -8.90 -4.10 -2.84
CA LYS A 124 -9.14 -2.87 -3.58
C LYS A 124 -8.26 -1.76 -3.01
N TYR A 125 -7.77 -0.90 -3.87
CA TYR A 125 -6.99 0.28 -3.48
C TYR A 125 -7.78 1.52 -3.82
N ARG A 126 -8.41 2.10 -2.81
CA ARG A 126 -9.24 3.32 -2.91
C ARG A 126 -8.36 4.56 -2.84
N LEU A 127 -8.77 5.64 -3.51
CA LEU A 127 -8.14 6.94 -3.32
C LEU A 127 -8.51 7.50 -1.94
N GLY A 128 -7.52 8.07 -1.23
CA GLY A 128 -7.76 8.71 0.06
C GLY A 128 -8.79 9.84 -0.02
N ASP A 129 -8.70 10.67 -1.07
CA ASP A 129 -9.57 11.84 -1.25
C ASP A 129 -10.97 11.49 -1.82
N ASN A 130 -11.14 10.31 -2.41
CA ASN A 130 -12.39 9.89 -3.04
C ASN A 130 -12.58 8.38 -2.95
N LYS A 131 -13.38 7.97 -1.99
CA LYS A 131 -13.64 6.56 -1.68
C LYS A 131 -14.34 5.78 -2.79
N ASP A 132 -14.98 6.46 -3.73
CA ASP A 132 -15.64 5.82 -4.89
C ASP A 132 -14.67 5.54 -6.04
N CYS A 133 -13.44 6.01 -5.93
CA CYS A 133 -12.42 5.87 -6.95
C CYS A 133 -11.35 4.86 -6.53
N HIS A 134 -10.97 3.98 -7.46
CA HIS A 134 -10.05 2.87 -7.19
C HIS A 134 -8.94 2.80 -8.25
N LEU A 135 -7.81 2.25 -7.85
CA LEU A 135 -6.78 1.82 -8.79
C LEU A 135 -7.32 0.64 -9.61
N ALA A 136 -7.09 0.67 -10.92
CA ALA A 136 -7.50 -0.39 -11.83
C ALA A 136 -6.46 -0.61 -12.95
N ILE A 137 -6.45 -1.80 -13.55
CA ILE A 137 -5.74 -2.09 -14.80
C ILE A 137 -6.78 -2.47 -15.85
N ARG A 138 -6.85 -1.73 -16.95
CA ARG A 138 -7.76 -2.03 -18.07
C ARG A 138 -7.35 -3.34 -18.75
N ARG A 139 -8.27 -3.99 -19.47
CA ARG A 139 -7.99 -5.18 -20.29
C ARG A 139 -6.84 -4.98 -21.29
N ASN A 140 -6.67 -3.77 -21.80
CA ASN A 140 -5.52 -3.42 -22.66
C ASN A 140 -4.20 -3.17 -21.90
N GLY A 141 -4.17 -3.43 -20.60
CA GLY A 141 -2.99 -3.31 -19.74
C GLY A 141 -2.65 -1.88 -19.30
N LYS A 142 -3.49 -0.89 -19.53
CA LYS A 142 -3.24 0.49 -19.08
C LYS A 142 -3.79 0.70 -17.67
N PRO A 143 -2.94 1.01 -16.68
CA PRO A 143 -3.39 1.39 -15.34
C PRO A 143 -4.13 2.74 -15.37
N LYS A 144 -5.15 2.87 -14.53
CA LYS A 144 -5.99 4.08 -14.38
C LYS A 144 -6.56 4.20 -12.98
N ILE A 145 -7.09 5.35 -12.66
CA ILE A 145 -8.09 5.51 -11.61
C ILE A 145 -9.48 5.37 -12.22
N SER A 146 -10.35 4.63 -11.57
CA SER A 146 -11.73 4.42 -11.99
C SER A 146 -12.68 4.71 -10.84
N CYS A 147 -13.68 5.55 -11.08
CA CYS A 147 -14.71 5.94 -10.11
C CYS A 147 -16.09 5.36 -10.50
N ARG A 148 -16.13 4.25 -11.20
CA ARG A 148 -17.37 3.54 -11.56
C ARG A 148 -17.30 2.15 -10.97
N ASP A 149 -18.42 1.62 -10.49
CA ASP A 149 -18.52 0.27 -9.89
C ASP A 149 -18.13 -0.87 -10.83
N GLN A 150 -18.15 -0.63 -12.13
CA GLN A 150 -17.70 -1.60 -13.12
C GLN A 150 -16.21 -1.43 -13.41
N GLY A 151 -15.36 -2.17 -12.72
CA GLY A 151 -13.93 -2.08 -12.94
C GLY A 151 -13.14 -3.24 -12.34
N ASN A 152 -11.99 -3.48 -12.94
CA ASN A 152 -11.03 -4.51 -12.56
C ASN A 152 -10.21 -4.03 -11.35
N PHE A 153 -10.84 -4.00 -10.17
CA PHE A 153 -10.26 -3.45 -8.93
C PHE A 153 -9.57 -4.49 -8.05
N ALA A 154 -9.75 -5.77 -8.36
CA ALA A 154 -9.24 -6.86 -7.55
C ALA A 154 -7.74 -7.06 -7.78
N PHE A 155 -6.96 -6.83 -6.73
CA PHE A 155 -5.53 -7.04 -6.73
C PHE A 155 -5.12 -8.05 -5.67
N LEU A 156 -4.11 -8.85 -5.99
CA LEU A 156 -3.41 -9.71 -5.05
C LEU A 156 -2.01 -9.14 -4.80
N PRO A 157 -1.69 -8.64 -3.59
CA PRO A 157 -0.34 -8.28 -3.22
C PRO A 157 0.49 -9.55 -3.04
N ARG A 158 1.47 -9.76 -3.92
CA ARG A 158 2.38 -10.92 -3.89
C ARG A 158 3.73 -10.49 -3.33
N ARG A 159 4.22 -11.16 -2.30
CA ARG A 159 5.57 -10.93 -1.80
C ARG A 159 6.59 -11.38 -2.84
N VAL A 160 7.59 -10.55 -3.05
CA VAL A 160 8.74 -10.90 -3.88
C VAL A 160 9.72 -11.68 -3.01
N HIS A 161 9.85 -12.99 -3.27
CA HIS A 161 10.89 -13.78 -2.65
C HIS A 161 12.23 -13.40 -3.29
N GLN A 162 13.09 -12.72 -2.54
CA GLN A 162 14.47 -12.56 -2.96
C GLN A 162 15.09 -13.96 -3.03
N ARG A 163 15.44 -14.41 -4.25
CA ARG A 163 16.32 -15.57 -4.39
C ARG A 163 17.65 -15.20 -3.73
N VAL A 164 17.90 -15.75 -2.57
CA VAL A 164 19.25 -15.73 -1.98
C VAL A 164 20.14 -16.37 -3.04
N GLN A 165 20.96 -15.56 -3.70
CA GLN A 165 22.03 -16.09 -4.52
C GLN A 165 22.96 -16.80 -3.54
N ARG A 166 22.86 -18.14 -3.48
CA ARG A 166 23.89 -18.96 -2.86
C ARG A 166 25.16 -18.64 -3.61
N GLY A 167 26.06 -17.89 -2.97
CA GLY A 167 27.37 -17.60 -3.50
C GLY A 167 28.01 -18.91 -3.90
N LYS A 168 28.39 -19.03 -5.15
CA LYS A 168 29.34 -20.05 -5.58
C LYS A 168 30.66 -19.69 -4.90
N SER A 169 30.94 -20.31 -3.78
CA SER A 169 32.32 -20.37 -3.26
C SER A 169 33.16 -21.14 -4.29
N PHE A 170 34.08 -20.42 -4.91
CA PHE A 170 35.17 -20.99 -5.69
C PHE A 170 36.27 -21.50 -4.74
#